data_ee38cc965d88ebded1bea8f9247f18cf
#
_entry.id   ee38cc965d88ebded1bea8f9247f18cf
#
_cell.length_a   1.000
_cell.length_b   1.000
_cell.length_c   1.000
_cell.angle_alpha   90.00
_cell.angle_beta   90.00
_cell.angle_gamma   90.00
#
_symmetry.space_group_name_H-M   'P 1'
#
loop_
_entity.id
_entity.type
_entity.pdbx_description
1 polymer ?
#
loop_
_entity_poly.entity_id
_entity_poly.type
_entity_poly.pdbx_seq_one_letter_code
_entity_poly.pdbx_strand_id
1 'polypeptide(L)'
;MDRRQILERIKQLAIAVLPQGSSLWLYGSRARGDESQSSDWDLLILLDKSKITSEDYDLAYFFRELDWDLNATISPHVYSKKQWEDWSFLPFYKNVEQDKIVLV
;
A
#
# COMPACT_ATOMS: atom_id res chain seq x y z
N MET A 1 15.88 11.07 -1.35
CA MET A 1 15.46 10.51 -0.05
C MET A 1 15.88 9.06 0.03
N ASP A 2 16.29 8.62 1.20
CA ASP A 2 16.59 7.22 1.42
C ASP A 2 15.30 6.41 1.71
N ARG A 3 15.44 5.10 1.81
CA ARG A 3 14.33 4.18 2.05
C ARG A 3 13.52 4.55 3.30
N ARG A 4 14.19 4.85 4.40
CA ARG A 4 13.52 5.17 5.66
C ARG A 4 12.68 6.44 5.53
N GLN A 5 13.21 7.45 4.86
CA GLN A 5 12.50 8.71 4.65
C GLN A 5 11.26 8.51 3.77
N ILE A 6 11.38 7.70 2.72
CA ILE A 6 10.25 7.40 1.84
C ILE A 6 9.14 6.68 2.61
N LEU A 7 9.49 5.65 3.38
CA LEU A 7 8.51 4.90 4.16
C LEU A 7 7.85 5.77 5.23
N GLU A 8 8.62 6.65 5.85
CA GLU A 8 8.08 7.56 6.86
C GLU A 8 7.06 8.53 6.26
N ARG A 9 7.35 9.08 5.08
CA ARG A 9 6.41 9.96 4.38
C ARG A 9 5.13 9.22 4.00
N ILE A 10 5.25 7.98 3.54
CA ILE A 10 4.08 7.14 3.22
C ILE A 10 3.25 6.89 4.47
N LYS A 11 3.88 6.56 5.59
CA LYS A 11 3.18 6.33 6.86
C LYS A 11 2.45 7.58 7.35
N GLN A 12 3.11 8.73 7.31
CA GLN A 12 2.52 9.99 7.73
C GLN A 12 1.29 10.33 6.91
N LEU A 13 1.35 10.13 5.59
CA LEU A 13 0.20 10.34 4.73
C LEU A 13 -0.94 9.39 5.10
N ALA A 14 -0.64 8.12 5.32
CA ALA A 14 -1.65 7.12 5.69
C ALA A 14 -2.38 7.51 6.97
N ILE A 15 -1.64 7.95 7.99
CA ILE A 15 -2.22 8.39 9.25
C ILE A 15 -3.15 9.59 9.03
N ALA A 16 -2.79 10.48 8.10
CA ALA A 16 -3.56 11.69 7.83
C ALA A 16 -4.84 11.43 7.02
N VAL A 17 -4.84 10.48 6.09
CA VAL A 17 -5.93 10.35 5.11
C VAL A 17 -6.75 9.06 5.20
N LEU A 18 -6.20 7.98 5.76
CA LEU A 18 -6.92 6.71 5.81
C LEU A 18 -7.92 6.69 6.95
N PRO A 19 -9.12 6.10 6.74
CA PRO A 19 -10.09 5.93 7.80
C PRO A 19 -9.54 5.06 8.94
N GLN A 20 -10.06 5.25 10.12
CA GLN A 20 -9.71 4.43 11.28
C GLN A 20 -9.97 2.96 11.00
N GLY A 21 -9.06 2.10 11.45
CA GLY A 21 -9.17 0.66 11.23
C GLY A 21 -8.53 0.19 9.93
N SER A 22 -8.03 1.11 9.09
CA SER A 22 -7.34 0.76 7.85
C SER A 22 -5.97 0.16 8.13
N SER A 23 -5.51 -0.67 7.19
CA SER A 23 -4.14 -1.18 7.17
C SER A 23 -3.44 -0.72 5.90
N LEU A 24 -2.13 -0.51 6.00
CA LEU A 24 -1.29 -0.17 4.86
C LEU A 24 -0.04 -1.05 4.91
N TRP A 25 0.18 -1.80 3.84
CA TRP A 25 1.31 -2.71 3.72
C TRP A 25 2.16 -2.35 2.51
N LEU A 26 3.48 -2.47 2.66
CA LEU A 26 4.41 -2.49 1.54
C LEU A 26 4.59 -3.94 1.12
N TYR A 27 4.54 -4.22 -0.18
CA TYR A 27 4.79 -5.55 -0.70
C TYR A 27 5.66 -5.47 -1.96
N GLY A 28 5.88 -6.58 -2.64
CA GLY A 28 6.67 -6.61 -3.85
C GLY A 28 8.17 -6.50 -3.60
N SER A 29 8.93 -6.11 -4.63
CA SER A 29 10.39 -6.12 -4.57
C SER A 29 10.97 -5.20 -3.50
N ARG A 30 10.31 -4.05 -3.25
CA ARG A 30 10.75 -3.11 -2.20
C ARG A 30 10.58 -3.69 -0.80
N ALA A 31 9.63 -4.60 -0.61
CA ALA A 31 9.47 -5.29 0.66
C ALA A 31 10.46 -6.45 0.80
N ARG A 32 10.72 -7.19 -0.29
CA ARG A 32 11.65 -8.32 -0.27
C ARG A 32 13.12 -7.91 -0.22
N GLY A 33 13.44 -6.69 -0.66
CA GLY A 33 14.82 -6.24 -0.71
C GLY A 33 15.56 -6.60 -2.00
N ASP A 34 14.84 -7.05 -3.03
CA ASP A 34 15.42 -7.39 -4.33
C ASP A 34 15.11 -6.35 -5.42
N GLU A 35 14.81 -5.13 -4.99
CA GLU A 35 14.47 -4.03 -5.87
C GLU A 35 15.64 -3.48 -6.66
N SER A 36 15.32 -2.84 -7.81
CA SER A 36 16.20 -1.93 -8.52
C SER A 36 15.79 -0.49 -8.21
N GLN A 37 16.57 0.48 -8.68
CA GLN A 37 16.24 1.90 -8.50
C GLN A 37 14.90 2.28 -9.16
N SER A 38 14.52 1.56 -10.21
CA SER A 38 13.29 1.82 -10.95
C SER A 38 12.09 1.05 -10.43
N SER A 39 12.25 0.21 -9.42
CA SER A 39 11.13 -0.56 -8.86
C SER A 39 10.10 0.33 -8.21
N ASP A 40 8.82 0.00 -8.43
CA ASP A 40 7.71 0.69 -7.79
C ASP A 40 7.66 0.37 -6.29
N TRP A 41 7.08 1.30 -5.55
CA TRP A 41 6.73 1.10 -4.16
C TRP A 41 5.29 0.58 -4.13
N ASP A 42 5.13 -0.75 -4.07
CA ASP A 42 3.81 -1.38 -4.11
C ASP A 42 3.15 -1.31 -2.75
N LEU A 43 2.02 -0.62 -2.69
CA LEU A 43 1.26 -0.44 -1.45
C LEU A 43 -0.10 -1.12 -1.55
N LEU A 44 -0.47 -1.81 -0.48
CA LEU A 44 -1.79 -2.39 -0.32
C LEU A 44 -2.50 -1.68 0.82
N ILE A 45 -3.63 -1.06 0.49
CA ILE A 45 -4.47 -0.35 1.44
C ILE A 45 -5.70 -1.21 1.68
N LEU A 46 -5.92 -1.60 2.93
CA LEU A 46 -7.08 -2.41 3.31
C LEU A 46 -7.99 -1.60 4.22
N LEU A 47 -9.21 -1.37 3.75
CA LEU A 47 -10.21 -0.61 4.49
C LEU A 47 -11.08 -1.54 5.33
N ASP A 48 -11.40 -1.11 6.54
CA ASP A 48 -12.19 -1.90 7.49
C ASP A 48 -13.68 -1.78 7.16
N LYS A 49 -14.05 -2.37 6.05
CA LYS A 49 -15.43 -2.41 5.56
C LYS A 49 -15.59 -3.64 4.65
N SER A 50 -16.83 -3.99 4.36
CA SER A 50 -17.11 -5.19 3.56
C SER A 50 -16.98 -4.95 2.07
N LYS A 51 -17.17 -3.71 1.60
CA LYS A 51 -17.24 -3.41 0.17
C LYS A 51 -16.63 -2.04 -0.13
N ILE A 52 -15.83 -1.98 -1.19
CA ILE A 52 -15.19 -0.74 -1.66
C ILE A 52 -16.19 0.04 -2.52
N THR A 53 -16.22 1.35 -2.32
CA THR A 53 -17.01 2.26 -3.15
C THR A 53 -16.10 3.01 -4.10
N SER A 54 -16.69 3.72 -5.08
CA SER A 54 -15.89 4.53 -6.00
C SER A 54 -15.09 5.62 -5.28
N GLU A 55 -15.64 6.17 -4.20
CA GLU A 55 -14.94 7.20 -3.41
C GLU A 55 -13.72 6.65 -2.69
N ASP A 56 -13.75 5.37 -2.31
CA ASP A 56 -12.61 4.75 -1.65
C ASP A 56 -11.38 4.70 -2.54
N TYR A 57 -11.58 4.55 -3.85
CA TYR A 57 -10.46 4.53 -4.80
C TYR A 57 -9.75 5.89 -4.89
N ASP A 58 -10.42 6.97 -4.51
CA ASP A 58 -9.81 8.29 -4.50
C ASP A 58 -8.66 8.37 -3.47
N LEU A 59 -8.68 7.52 -2.45
CA LEU A 59 -7.60 7.45 -1.48
C LEU A 59 -6.26 7.12 -2.14
N ALA A 60 -6.28 6.32 -3.21
CA ALA A 60 -5.06 5.97 -3.94
C ALA A 60 -4.37 7.20 -4.54
N TYR A 61 -5.13 8.20 -4.95
CA TYR A 61 -4.55 9.40 -5.56
C TYR A 61 -3.65 10.17 -4.61
N PHE A 62 -3.99 10.20 -3.32
CA PHE A 62 -3.13 10.85 -2.34
C PHE A 62 -1.74 10.25 -2.32
N PHE A 63 -1.66 8.92 -2.44
CA PHE A 63 -0.38 8.21 -2.43
C PHE A 63 0.36 8.39 -3.76
N ARG A 64 -0.36 8.42 -4.89
CA ARG A 64 0.27 8.66 -6.19
C ARG A 64 0.87 10.06 -6.29
N GLU A 65 0.29 11.04 -5.61
CA GLU A 65 0.82 12.40 -5.59
C GLU A 65 2.20 12.47 -4.93
N LEU A 66 2.55 11.51 -4.11
CA LEU A 66 3.88 11.45 -3.50
C LEU A 66 4.99 11.18 -4.52
N ASP A 67 4.67 10.64 -5.69
CA ASP A 67 5.67 10.35 -6.73
C ASP A 67 6.56 11.57 -6.99
N TRP A 68 5.92 12.71 -7.10
CA TRP A 68 6.58 13.97 -7.43
C TRP A 68 7.52 14.41 -6.32
N ASP A 69 7.05 14.37 -5.07
CA ASP A 69 7.82 14.81 -3.92
C ASP A 69 8.96 13.85 -3.58
N LEU A 70 8.75 12.57 -3.78
CA LEU A 70 9.70 11.54 -3.38
C LEU A 70 10.63 11.10 -4.51
N ASN A 71 10.41 11.61 -5.73
CA ASN A 71 11.12 11.14 -6.93
C ASN A 71 11.10 9.61 -7.01
N ALA A 72 9.92 9.04 -6.85
CA ALA A 72 9.70 7.61 -6.82
C ALA A 72 8.35 7.30 -7.47
N THR A 73 8.11 6.04 -7.82
CA THR A 73 6.82 5.60 -8.35
C THR A 73 6.10 4.81 -7.26
N ILE A 74 4.97 5.37 -6.80
CA ILE A 74 4.11 4.72 -5.82
C ILE A 74 2.96 4.03 -6.56
N SER A 75 2.75 2.76 -6.25
CA SER A 75 1.71 1.94 -6.89
C SER A 75 0.71 1.47 -5.82
N PRO A 76 -0.30 2.30 -5.49
CA PRO A 76 -1.27 1.97 -4.44
C PRO A 76 -2.44 1.17 -4.98
N HIS A 77 -2.88 0.18 -4.21
CA HIS A 77 -4.07 -0.61 -4.49
C HIS A 77 -4.98 -0.60 -3.26
N VAL A 78 -6.28 -0.40 -3.48
CA VAL A 78 -7.26 -0.29 -2.40
C VAL A 78 -8.24 -1.45 -2.46
N TYR A 79 -8.35 -2.20 -1.37
CA TYR A 79 -9.31 -3.29 -1.21
C TYR A 79 -9.96 -3.18 0.16
N SER A 80 -11.08 -3.89 0.35
CA SER A 80 -11.63 -4.07 1.69
C SER A 80 -10.95 -5.24 2.39
N LYS A 81 -10.93 -5.23 3.71
CA LYS A 81 -10.40 -6.36 4.50
C LYS A 81 -11.16 -7.64 4.19
N LYS A 82 -12.48 -7.55 4.04
CA LYS A 82 -13.30 -8.71 3.68
C LYS A 82 -12.92 -9.27 2.31
N GLN A 83 -12.78 -8.40 1.32
CA GLN A 83 -12.40 -8.81 -0.03
C GLN A 83 -11.03 -9.49 -0.03
N TRP A 84 -10.09 -8.94 0.74
CA TRP A 84 -8.76 -9.53 0.88
C TRP A 84 -8.83 -10.94 1.44
N GLU A 85 -9.60 -11.14 2.50
CA GLU A 85 -9.77 -12.47 3.10
C GLU A 85 -10.46 -13.45 2.16
N ASP A 86 -11.44 -12.98 1.40
CA ASP A 86 -12.15 -13.82 0.42
C ASP A 86 -11.18 -14.31 -0.68
N TRP A 87 -10.08 -13.61 -0.92
CA TRP A 87 -9.09 -13.96 -1.93
C TRP A 87 -7.94 -14.81 -1.39
N SER A 88 -8.06 -15.36 -0.18
CA SER A 88 -6.97 -16.10 0.47
C SER A 88 -6.44 -17.29 -0.33
N PHE A 89 -7.23 -17.81 -1.28
CA PHE A 89 -6.83 -18.91 -2.15
C PHE A 89 -5.95 -18.47 -3.34
N LEU A 90 -5.85 -17.17 -3.61
CA LEU A 90 -5.11 -16.67 -4.78
C LEU A 90 -3.60 -16.60 -4.50
N PRO A 91 -2.78 -16.88 -5.54
CA PRO A 91 -1.32 -16.70 -5.41
C PRO A 91 -0.91 -15.30 -4.98
N PHE A 92 -1.61 -14.27 -5.47
CA PHE A 92 -1.35 -12.89 -5.09
C PHE A 92 -1.46 -12.69 -3.58
N TYR A 93 -2.53 -13.20 -2.97
CA TYR A 93 -2.73 -13.13 -1.51
C TYR A 93 -1.54 -13.77 -0.78
N LYS A 94 -1.17 -14.98 -1.20
CA LYS A 94 -0.09 -15.74 -0.55
C LYS A 94 1.24 -15.02 -0.65
N ASN A 95 1.54 -14.45 -1.81
CA ASN A 95 2.78 -13.72 -2.04
C ASN A 95 2.86 -12.46 -1.19
N VAL A 96 1.76 -11.69 -1.14
CA VAL A 96 1.71 -10.46 -0.34
C VAL A 96 1.85 -10.79 1.15
N GLU A 97 1.10 -11.78 1.64
CA GLU A 97 1.15 -12.17 3.04
C GLU A 97 2.55 -12.62 3.46
N GLN A 98 3.29 -13.27 2.56
CA GLN A 98 4.66 -13.71 2.82
C GLN A 98 5.63 -12.55 2.89
N ASP A 99 5.49 -11.57 1.99
CA ASP A 99 6.49 -10.52 1.78
C ASP A 99 6.18 -9.22 2.51
N LYS A 100 4.96 -9.00 2.94
CA LYS A 100 4.49 -7.70 3.42
C LYS A 100 5.29 -7.14 4.58
N ILE A 101 5.42 -5.81 4.56
CA ILE A 101 5.88 -5.03 5.70
C ILE A 101 4.69 -4.16 6.12
N VAL A 102 4.25 -4.31 7.35
CA VAL A 102 3.11 -3.55 7.87
C VAL A 102 3.60 -2.14 8.20
N LEU A 103 3.01 -1.14 7.53
CA LEU A 103 3.34 0.26 7.77
C LEU A 103 2.35 0.91 8.74
N VAL A 104 1.08 0.56 8.60
CA VAL A 104 0.03 1.02 9.51
C VAL A 104 -0.94 -0.11 9.82
#